data_015de8ba12c1036b0ca7307dc47a0b8b
#
_entry.id   015de8ba12c1036b0ca7307dc47a0b8b
#
_cell.length_a   1.000
_cell.length_b   1.000
_cell.length_c   1.000
_cell.angle_alpha   90.00
_cell.angle_beta   90.00
_cell.angle_gamma   90.00
#
_symmetry.space_group_name_H-M   'P 1'
#
loop_
_entity.id
_entity.type
_entity.pdbx_description
1 polymer ?
#
loop_
_entity_poly.entity_id
_entity_poly.type
_entity_poly.pdbx_seq_one_letter_code
_entity_poly.pdbx_strand_id
1 'polypeptide(L)'
;MTDRLAGLAAPGHTAIVTQECQGAVIGPNAGLAQLAEEARREALPNITRMLPVARAAGVRVVHCTVQRRPDGLGANHNAKIFAIGRGEVNILPGTPGATVLPELGPEPTDLVLSRWHGVGPMGGTDLDAVLRNLGVSTIVVVGVSLNIAIPNIVMDAVNAAYRVIVPRDAVAGIPTEYGNAIIDNTLSLLATITSTDELLHTWSQHKGTS
;
A
#
# COMPACT_ATOMS: atom_id res chain seq x y z
N MET A 1 22.32 -4.26 11.76
CA MET A 1 20.92 -4.11 11.34
C MET A 1 20.83 -3.80 9.84
N THR A 2 21.67 -2.94 9.32
CA THR A 2 21.75 -2.51 7.91
C THR A 2 21.91 -3.65 6.92
N ASP A 3 22.81 -4.62 7.14
CA ASP A 3 23.03 -5.74 6.21
C ASP A 3 21.81 -6.67 6.06
N ARG A 4 21.07 -6.87 7.16
CA ARG A 4 19.85 -7.72 7.12
C ARG A 4 18.73 -7.05 6.33
N LEU A 5 18.52 -5.74 6.52
CA LEU A 5 17.51 -5.00 5.76
C LEU A 5 17.88 -4.94 4.28
N ALA A 6 19.18 -4.70 3.96
CA ALA A 6 19.65 -4.67 2.58
C ALA A 6 19.40 -5.99 1.83
N GLY A 7 19.68 -7.13 2.47
CA GLY A 7 19.36 -8.44 1.89
C GLY A 7 17.86 -8.68 1.75
N LEU A 8 17.05 -8.25 2.74
CA LEU A 8 15.61 -8.42 2.72
C LEU A 8 14.92 -7.55 1.66
N ALA A 9 15.37 -6.31 1.49
CA ALA A 9 14.83 -5.31 0.58
C ALA A 9 15.57 -5.25 -0.78
N ALA A 10 16.36 -6.29 -1.11
CA ALA A 10 17.11 -6.29 -2.38
C ALA A 10 16.18 -6.18 -3.59
N PRO A 11 16.48 -5.28 -4.56
CA PRO A 11 15.55 -4.91 -5.63
C PRO A 11 15.06 -6.08 -6.49
N GLY A 12 15.93 -7.07 -6.74
CA GLY A 12 15.63 -8.21 -7.63
C GLY A 12 14.48 -9.11 -7.17
N HIS A 13 14.05 -9.03 -5.92
CA HIS A 13 12.97 -9.84 -5.37
C HIS A 13 12.00 -9.06 -4.48
N THR A 14 12.04 -7.73 -4.55
CA THR A 14 11.21 -6.84 -3.73
C THR A 14 10.22 -6.06 -4.59
N ALA A 15 9.00 -5.90 -4.09
CA ALA A 15 8.02 -4.96 -4.62
C ALA A 15 7.48 -4.03 -3.53
N ILE A 16 7.23 -2.76 -3.86
CA ILE A 16 6.40 -1.88 -3.05
C ILE A 16 4.94 -2.10 -3.46
N VAL A 17 4.08 -2.34 -2.49
CA VAL A 17 2.64 -2.42 -2.67
C VAL A 17 2.00 -1.24 -1.96
N THR A 18 1.43 -0.30 -2.73
CA THR A 18 0.68 0.82 -2.16
C THR A 18 -0.77 0.43 -1.98
N GLN A 19 -1.27 0.58 -0.75
CA GLN A 19 -2.64 0.22 -0.39
C GLN A 19 -3.51 1.48 -0.37
N GLU A 20 -4.45 1.55 -1.31
CA GLU A 20 -5.49 2.58 -1.41
C GLU A 20 -4.98 4.04 -1.41
N CYS A 21 -3.80 4.28 -1.99
CA CYS A 21 -3.26 5.61 -2.20
C CYS A 21 -3.94 6.30 -3.39
N GLN A 22 -5.27 6.45 -3.33
CA GLN A 22 -6.14 6.96 -4.40
C GLN A 22 -6.97 8.16 -3.96
N GLY A 23 -7.51 8.89 -4.93
CA GLY A 23 -8.16 10.17 -4.70
C GLY A 23 -9.31 10.16 -3.70
N ALA A 24 -10.17 9.14 -3.72
CA ALA A 24 -11.31 9.04 -2.82
C ALA A 24 -10.94 8.58 -1.39
N VAL A 25 -9.72 8.10 -1.16
CA VAL A 25 -9.29 7.56 0.15
C VAL A 25 -8.37 8.53 0.88
N ILE A 26 -7.34 9.08 0.21
CA ILE A 26 -6.40 10.02 0.83
C ILE A 26 -6.22 11.32 0.04
N GLY A 27 -6.99 11.52 -1.03
CA GLY A 27 -7.00 12.78 -1.79
C GLY A 27 -7.74 13.91 -1.08
N PRO A 28 -7.80 15.10 -1.71
CA PRO A 28 -8.41 16.29 -1.10
C PRO A 28 -9.92 16.15 -0.80
N ASN A 29 -10.62 15.30 -1.58
CA ASN A 29 -12.04 15.04 -1.44
C ASN A 29 -12.32 13.59 -0.93
N ALA A 30 -11.49 13.12 -0.02
CA ALA A 30 -11.61 11.78 0.54
C ALA A 30 -12.86 11.61 1.40
N GLY A 31 -13.50 10.45 1.33
CA GLY A 31 -14.69 10.12 2.11
C GLY A 31 -14.43 9.99 3.61
N LEU A 32 -13.17 9.72 4.03
CA LEU A 32 -12.71 9.70 5.41
C LEU A 32 -11.69 10.82 5.63
N ALA A 33 -12.18 12.06 5.82
CA ALA A 33 -11.33 13.25 5.88
C ALA A 33 -10.21 13.15 6.93
N GLN A 34 -10.49 12.62 8.12
CA GLN A 34 -9.49 12.44 9.18
C GLN A 34 -8.37 11.47 8.76
N LEU A 35 -8.70 10.36 8.08
CA LEU A 35 -7.70 9.42 7.58
C LEU A 35 -6.84 10.06 6.50
N ALA A 36 -7.46 10.82 5.61
CA ALA A 36 -6.75 11.52 4.55
C ALA A 36 -5.82 12.61 5.09
N GLU A 37 -6.24 13.34 6.11
CA GLU A 37 -5.43 14.35 6.79
C GLU A 37 -4.21 13.69 7.46
N GLU A 38 -4.43 12.60 8.20
CA GLU A 38 -3.36 11.85 8.86
C GLU A 38 -2.37 11.28 7.84
N ALA A 39 -2.85 10.66 6.77
CA ALA A 39 -1.98 10.13 5.71
C ALA A 39 -1.16 11.21 5.02
N ARG A 40 -1.75 12.38 4.75
CA ARG A 40 -1.07 13.50 4.09
C ARG A 40 -0.07 14.22 4.98
N ARG A 41 -0.18 14.08 6.30
CA ARG A 41 0.76 14.68 7.24
C ARG A 41 2.15 14.03 7.17
N GLU A 42 2.22 12.72 7.01
CA GLU A 42 3.48 11.99 7.05
C GLU A 42 3.60 10.88 5.99
N ALA A 43 2.62 9.97 5.91
CA ALA A 43 2.73 8.78 5.07
C ALA A 43 2.86 9.11 3.59
N LEU A 44 2.00 9.98 3.06
CA LEU A 44 2.01 10.34 1.64
C LEU A 44 3.31 11.05 1.21
N PRO A 45 3.84 12.06 1.92
CA PRO A 45 5.17 12.61 1.62
C PRO A 45 6.30 11.56 1.60
N ASN A 46 6.27 10.62 2.54
CA ASN A 46 7.27 9.57 2.61
C ASN A 46 7.15 8.58 1.45
N ILE A 47 5.94 8.19 1.07
CA ILE A 47 5.71 7.35 -0.11
C ILE A 47 6.18 8.08 -1.37
N THR A 48 5.83 9.36 -1.52
CA THR A 48 6.19 10.19 -2.69
C THR A 48 7.71 10.24 -2.90
N ARG A 49 8.50 10.41 -1.85
CA ARG A 49 9.97 10.42 -1.96
C ARG A 49 10.59 9.03 -2.10
N MET A 50 9.89 7.99 -1.65
CA MET A 50 10.37 6.60 -1.71
C MET A 50 10.27 6.01 -3.11
N LEU A 51 9.15 6.20 -3.81
CA LEU A 51 8.87 5.55 -5.08
C LEU A 51 9.91 5.84 -6.18
N PRO A 52 10.37 7.08 -6.41
CA PRO A 52 11.41 7.35 -7.42
C PRO A 52 12.73 6.61 -7.15
N VAL A 53 13.14 6.54 -5.89
CA VAL A 53 14.39 5.85 -5.50
C VAL A 53 14.24 4.35 -5.68
N ALA A 54 13.11 3.78 -5.30
CA ALA A 54 12.80 2.37 -5.48
C ALA A 54 12.79 1.98 -6.97
N ARG A 55 12.12 2.76 -7.82
CA ARG A 55 12.09 2.56 -9.27
C ARG A 55 13.50 2.61 -9.88
N ALA A 56 14.30 3.61 -9.49
CA ALA A 56 15.69 3.75 -9.96
C ALA A 56 16.58 2.57 -9.55
N ALA A 57 16.29 1.95 -8.41
CA ALA A 57 16.98 0.74 -7.94
C ALA A 57 16.46 -0.56 -8.60
N GLY A 58 15.36 -0.51 -9.36
CA GLY A 58 14.76 -1.68 -9.99
C GLY A 58 13.71 -2.41 -9.11
N VAL A 59 13.31 -1.82 -7.99
CA VAL A 59 12.18 -2.33 -7.17
C VAL A 59 10.88 -2.13 -7.93
N ARG A 60 10.05 -3.16 -8.00
CA ARG A 60 8.73 -3.09 -8.64
C ARG A 60 7.75 -2.29 -7.79
N VAL A 61 6.86 -1.54 -8.45
CA VAL A 61 5.79 -0.80 -7.78
C VAL A 61 4.45 -1.32 -8.25
N VAL A 62 3.59 -1.68 -7.29
CA VAL A 62 2.23 -2.16 -7.53
C VAL A 62 1.27 -1.29 -6.72
N HIS A 63 0.41 -0.57 -7.41
CA HIS A 63 -0.65 0.24 -6.80
C HIS A 63 -1.93 -0.58 -6.67
N CYS A 64 -2.37 -0.83 -5.44
CA CYS A 64 -3.62 -1.53 -5.17
C CYS A 64 -4.72 -0.52 -4.85
N THR A 65 -5.72 -0.44 -5.71
CA THR A 65 -6.85 0.48 -5.58
C THR A 65 -8.16 -0.27 -5.37
N VAL A 66 -9.19 0.43 -4.91
CA VAL A 66 -10.55 -0.08 -4.83
C VAL A 66 -11.45 0.69 -5.79
N GLN A 67 -12.33 -0.03 -6.46
CA GLN A 67 -13.33 0.52 -7.36
C GLN A 67 -14.71 -0.04 -7.02
N ARG A 68 -15.75 0.63 -7.49
CA ARG A 68 -17.13 0.16 -7.38
C ARG A 68 -17.85 0.35 -8.72
N ARG A 69 -18.64 -0.63 -9.11
CA ARG A 69 -19.53 -0.48 -10.25
C ARG A 69 -20.65 0.53 -9.96
N PRO A 70 -21.18 1.24 -10.98
CA PRO A 70 -22.31 2.18 -10.78
C PRO A 70 -23.56 1.52 -10.18
N ASP A 71 -23.80 0.25 -10.54
CA ASP A 71 -24.93 -0.56 -10.06
C ASP A 71 -24.64 -1.24 -8.71
N GLY A 72 -23.42 -1.12 -8.18
CA GLY A 72 -22.99 -1.73 -6.93
C GLY A 72 -22.85 -3.26 -6.94
N LEU A 73 -23.08 -3.92 -8.10
CA LEU A 73 -22.96 -5.37 -8.18
C LEU A 73 -21.54 -5.85 -7.91
N GLY A 74 -21.41 -6.92 -7.14
CA GLY A 74 -20.12 -7.51 -6.73
C GLY A 74 -19.46 -6.85 -5.52
N ALA A 75 -19.99 -5.73 -5.03
CA ALA A 75 -19.49 -5.11 -3.81
C ALA A 75 -19.95 -5.86 -2.55
N ASN A 76 -19.10 -5.89 -1.53
CA ASN A 76 -19.45 -6.46 -0.23
C ASN A 76 -20.53 -5.64 0.51
N HIS A 77 -21.37 -6.35 1.28
CA HIS A 77 -22.45 -5.77 2.09
C HIS A 77 -22.47 -6.32 3.52
N ASN A 78 -21.57 -7.21 3.85
CA ASN A 78 -21.57 -8.04 5.04
C ASN A 78 -20.85 -7.42 6.25
N ALA A 79 -20.36 -6.17 6.15
CA ALA A 79 -19.73 -5.46 7.26
C ALA A 79 -19.99 -3.95 7.20
N LYS A 80 -19.93 -3.28 8.36
CA LYS A 80 -20.18 -1.83 8.49
C LYS A 80 -19.26 -0.99 7.61
N ILE A 81 -18.00 -1.40 7.42
CA ILE A 81 -17.03 -0.67 6.59
C ILE A 81 -17.52 -0.47 5.16
N PHE A 82 -18.28 -1.42 4.61
CA PHE A 82 -18.81 -1.33 3.25
C PHE A 82 -20.03 -0.41 3.12
N ALA A 83 -20.57 0.07 4.24
CA ALA A 83 -21.63 1.08 4.25
C ALA A 83 -21.10 2.51 4.38
N ILE A 84 -19.83 2.67 4.83
CA ILE A 84 -19.20 3.98 4.99
C ILE A 84 -19.01 4.62 3.61
N GLY A 85 -19.44 5.88 3.48
CA GLY A 85 -19.28 6.66 2.25
C GLY A 85 -20.12 6.17 1.05
N ARG A 86 -21.11 5.27 1.26
CA ARG A 86 -22.02 4.91 0.16
C ARG A 86 -22.79 6.13 -0.33
N GLY A 87 -22.60 6.45 -1.61
CA GLY A 87 -23.22 7.60 -2.26
C GLY A 87 -22.41 8.91 -2.16
N GLU A 88 -21.44 9.01 -1.25
CA GLU A 88 -20.62 10.20 -1.06
C GLU A 88 -19.23 10.05 -1.70
N VAL A 89 -18.72 8.83 -1.78
CA VAL A 89 -17.38 8.54 -2.28
C VAL A 89 -17.44 8.04 -3.72
N ASN A 90 -16.89 8.82 -4.64
CA ASN A 90 -16.83 8.46 -6.05
C ASN A 90 -15.58 7.63 -6.33
N ILE A 91 -15.73 6.31 -6.36
CA ILE A 91 -14.71 5.32 -6.75
C ILE A 91 -15.11 4.56 -8.02
N LEU A 92 -15.91 5.20 -8.90
CA LEU A 92 -16.26 4.62 -10.19
C LEU A 92 -15.02 4.57 -11.10
N PRO A 93 -14.89 3.53 -11.94
CA PRO A 93 -13.79 3.43 -12.91
C PRO A 93 -13.63 4.70 -13.73
N GLY A 94 -12.39 5.14 -13.92
CA GLY A 94 -12.08 6.34 -14.71
C GLY A 94 -12.31 7.67 -13.99
N THR A 95 -12.80 7.66 -12.75
CA THR A 95 -12.92 8.89 -11.96
C THR A 95 -11.65 9.19 -11.16
N PRO A 96 -11.39 10.47 -10.83
CA PRO A 96 -10.24 10.84 -9.99
C PRO A 96 -10.22 10.11 -8.64
N GLY A 97 -11.40 9.78 -8.09
CA GLY A 97 -11.49 9.05 -6.82
C GLY A 97 -10.98 7.61 -6.89
N ALA A 98 -11.10 6.96 -8.05
CA ALA A 98 -10.60 5.60 -8.28
C ALA A 98 -9.15 5.55 -8.77
N THR A 99 -8.54 6.71 -9.03
CA THR A 99 -7.20 6.82 -9.62
C THR A 99 -6.16 7.02 -8.52
N VAL A 100 -4.99 6.41 -8.69
CA VAL A 100 -3.80 6.66 -7.85
C VAL A 100 -3.51 8.16 -7.83
N LEU A 101 -3.07 8.68 -6.68
CA LEU A 101 -2.75 10.10 -6.55
C LEU A 101 -1.62 10.50 -7.53
N PRO A 102 -1.74 11.64 -8.22
CA PRO A 102 -0.78 12.07 -9.24
C PRO A 102 0.66 12.17 -8.74
N GLU A 103 0.86 12.55 -7.48
CA GLU A 103 2.18 12.64 -6.85
C GLU A 103 2.89 11.30 -6.66
N LEU A 104 2.18 10.18 -6.80
CA LEU A 104 2.71 8.83 -6.72
C LEU A 104 2.95 8.19 -8.09
N GLY A 105 2.46 8.76 -9.13
CA GLY A 105 2.41 8.22 -10.49
C GLY A 105 0.97 7.85 -10.89
N PRO A 106 0.69 6.67 -11.49
CA PRO A 106 1.65 5.60 -11.81
C PRO A 106 2.57 5.94 -12.97
N GLU A 107 3.80 5.44 -12.90
CA GLU A 107 4.74 5.47 -14.01
C GLU A 107 4.49 4.30 -14.98
N PRO A 108 4.97 4.35 -16.24
CA PRO A 108 4.77 3.27 -17.21
C PRO A 108 5.28 1.89 -16.77
N THR A 109 6.20 1.85 -15.82
CA THR A 109 6.76 0.60 -15.26
C THR A 109 5.97 0.06 -14.06
N ASP A 110 5.00 0.82 -13.57
CA ASP A 110 4.18 0.43 -12.42
C ASP A 110 2.99 -0.42 -12.86
N LEU A 111 2.51 -1.23 -11.94
CA LEU A 111 1.26 -1.97 -12.10
C LEU A 111 0.16 -1.32 -11.27
N VAL A 112 -1.04 -1.23 -11.82
CA VAL A 112 -2.23 -0.78 -11.09
C VAL A 112 -3.24 -1.92 -11.08
N LEU A 113 -3.52 -2.45 -9.88
CA LEU A 113 -4.45 -3.53 -9.66
C LEU A 113 -5.65 -3.02 -8.86
N SER A 114 -6.80 -2.97 -9.53
CA SER A 114 -8.05 -2.49 -8.91
C SER A 114 -8.92 -3.66 -8.50
N ARG A 115 -9.43 -3.64 -7.27
CA ARG A 115 -10.40 -4.62 -6.79
C ARG A 115 -11.81 -4.05 -6.71
N TRP A 116 -12.79 -4.93 -6.84
CA TRP A 116 -14.22 -4.62 -6.74
C TRP A 116 -14.82 -4.99 -5.38
N HIS A 117 -14.07 -5.68 -4.53
CA HIS A 117 -14.56 -6.28 -3.29
C HIS A 117 -13.49 -6.33 -2.21
N GLY A 118 -13.91 -6.65 -0.99
CA GLY A 118 -13.02 -6.93 0.14
C GLY A 118 -12.34 -5.70 0.73
N VAL A 119 -11.51 -5.95 1.73
CA VAL A 119 -10.77 -4.92 2.47
C VAL A 119 -9.27 -4.94 2.15
N GLY A 120 -8.79 -5.96 1.45
CA GLY A 120 -7.39 -6.11 1.10
C GLY A 120 -7.20 -6.62 -0.32
N PRO A 121 -6.00 -6.45 -0.88
CA PRO A 121 -5.72 -6.74 -2.29
C PRO A 121 -5.21 -8.17 -2.55
N MET A 122 -4.89 -8.97 -1.53
CA MET A 122 -4.39 -10.34 -1.74
C MET A 122 -5.51 -11.33 -2.05
N GLY A 123 -6.64 -11.21 -1.38
CA GLY A 123 -7.75 -12.16 -1.52
C GLY A 123 -8.58 -11.92 -2.77
N GLY A 124 -8.57 -12.87 -3.71
CA GLY A 124 -9.45 -12.84 -4.89
C GLY A 124 -9.08 -11.79 -5.95
N THR A 125 -7.84 -11.31 -5.96
CA THR A 125 -7.29 -10.42 -6.99
C THR A 125 -6.08 -11.05 -7.67
N ASP A 126 -5.52 -10.39 -8.67
CA ASP A 126 -4.34 -10.87 -9.38
C ASP A 126 -3.02 -10.60 -8.62
N LEU A 127 -3.05 -9.95 -7.45
CA LEU A 127 -1.83 -9.45 -6.79
C LEU A 127 -0.83 -10.57 -6.51
N ASP A 128 -1.25 -11.67 -5.86
CA ASP A 128 -0.36 -12.79 -5.52
C ASP A 128 0.24 -13.42 -6.78
N ALA A 129 -0.58 -13.70 -7.79
CA ALA A 129 -0.13 -14.28 -9.05
C ALA A 129 0.89 -13.37 -9.78
N VAL A 130 0.62 -12.07 -9.82
CA VAL A 130 1.51 -11.08 -10.44
C VAL A 130 2.83 -10.99 -9.69
N LEU A 131 2.82 -10.89 -8.36
CA LEU A 131 4.04 -10.85 -7.55
C LEU A 131 4.90 -12.09 -7.74
N ARG A 132 4.30 -13.28 -7.78
CA ARG A 132 5.03 -14.54 -8.03
C ARG A 132 5.65 -14.58 -9.43
N ASN A 133 4.92 -14.16 -10.44
CA ASN A 133 5.43 -14.09 -11.82
C ASN A 133 6.60 -13.11 -11.97
N LEU A 134 6.64 -12.08 -11.13
CA LEU A 134 7.75 -11.12 -11.05
C LEU A 134 8.94 -11.62 -10.22
N GLY A 135 8.85 -12.83 -9.62
CA GLY A 135 9.88 -13.38 -8.73
C GLY A 135 9.97 -12.67 -7.37
N VAL A 136 8.92 -11.96 -6.98
CA VAL A 136 8.88 -11.23 -5.70
C VAL A 136 8.73 -12.21 -4.54
N SER A 137 9.56 -12.08 -3.54
CA SER A 137 9.50 -12.80 -2.27
C SER A 137 9.42 -11.88 -1.05
N THR A 138 9.64 -10.58 -1.25
CA THR A 138 9.51 -9.54 -0.22
C THR A 138 8.60 -8.43 -0.71
N ILE A 139 7.62 -8.04 0.09
CA ILE A 139 6.78 -6.86 -0.19
C ILE A 139 7.02 -5.77 0.86
N VAL A 140 7.10 -4.53 0.39
CA VAL A 140 7.07 -3.33 1.23
C VAL A 140 5.68 -2.77 1.16
N VAL A 141 4.95 -2.80 2.27
CA VAL A 141 3.54 -2.37 2.34
C VAL A 141 3.49 -0.94 2.83
N VAL A 142 2.86 -0.07 2.05
CA VAL A 142 2.67 1.36 2.36
C VAL A 142 1.24 1.82 2.08
N GLY A 143 0.81 2.93 2.66
CA GLY A 143 -0.52 3.51 2.45
C GLY A 143 -1.46 3.37 3.64
N VAL A 144 -2.73 3.07 3.39
CA VAL A 144 -3.80 3.12 4.40
C VAL A 144 -4.78 1.94 4.30
N SER A 145 -5.50 1.60 5.38
CA SER A 145 -5.38 2.14 6.73
C SER A 145 -4.81 1.10 7.69
N LEU A 146 -4.05 1.54 8.68
CA LEU A 146 -3.60 0.69 9.80
C LEU A 146 -4.77 0.09 10.60
N ASN A 147 -5.98 0.65 10.45
CA ASN A 147 -7.16 0.13 11.11
C ASN A 147 -7.60 -1.24 10.58
N ILE A 148 -7.47 -1.49 9.26
CA ILE A 148 -8.00 -2.70 8.62
C ILE A 148 -7.10 -3.17 7.48
N ALA A 149 -6.91 -2.36 6.44
CA ALA A 149 -6.37 -2.81 5.17
C ALA A 149 -4.88 -3.15 5.24
N ILE A 150 -4.09 -2.38 5.98
CA ILE A 150 -2.65 -2.66 6.18
C ILE A 150 -2.44 -3.95 6.99
N PRO A 151 -3.09 -4.18 8.16
CA PRO A 151 -3.00 -5.47 8.85
C PRO A 151 -3.49 -6.63 7.98
N ASN A 152 -4.57 -6.45 7.22
CA ASN A 152 -5.09 -7.50 6.36
C ASN A 152 -4.07 -7.92 5.30
N ILE A 153 -3.52 -6.98 4.51
CA ILE A 153 -2.52 -7.33 3.49
C ILE A 153 -1.26 -7.95 4.09
N VAL A 154 -0.81 -7.49 5.27
CA VAL A 154 0.35 -8.05 5.96
C VAL A 154 0.09 -9.50 6.36
N MET A 155 -1.06 -9.80 6.97
CA MET A 155 -1.44 -11.16 7.37
C MET A 155 -1.58 -12.09 6.17
N ASP A 156 -2.27 -11.63 5.11
CA ASP A 156 -2.47 -12.42 3.89
C ASP A 156 -1.13 -12.70 3.19
N ALA A 157 -0.23 -11.72 3.12
CA ALA A 157 1.09 -11.88 2.53
C ALA A 157 1.96 -12.87 3.32
N VAL A 158 1.94 -12.81 4.65
CA VAL A 158 2.64 -13.80 5.50
C VAL A 158 2.07 -15.21 5.29
N ASN A 159 0.74 -15.35 5.22
CA ASN A 159 0.08 -16.63 4.92
C ASN A 159 0.47 -17.17 3.54
N ALA A 160 0.72 -16.27 2.57
CA ALA A 160 1.21 -16.61 1.24
C ALA A 160 2.74 -16.76 1.14
N ALA A 161 3.45 -16.79 2.30
CA ALA A 161 4.89 -16.97 2.44
C ALA A 161 5.76 -15.82 1.90
N TYR A 162 5.23 -14.61 1.78
CA TYR A 162 6.04 -13.42 1.56
C TYR A 162 6.71 -12.94 2.85
N ARG A 163 7.90 -12.37 2.72
CA ARG A 163 8.47 -11.51 3.74
C ARG A 163 7.86 -10.12 3.61
N VAL A 164 7.54 -9.51 4.73
CA VAL A 164 6.89 -8.19 4.73
C VAL A 164 7.76 -7.16 5.44
N ILE A 165 7.87 -5.99 4.83
CA ILE A 165 8.50 -4.79 5.41
C ILE A 165 7.41 -3.73 5.51
N VAL A 166 7.34 -3.05 6.65
CA VAL A 166 6.44 -1.90 6.84
C VAL A 166 7.28 -0.71 7.33
N PRO A 167 7.49 0.31 6.49
CA PRO A 167 8.06 1.57 6.96
C PRO A 167 7.00 2.30 7.77
N ARG A 168 7.27 2.50 9.07
CA ARG A 168 6.33 3.04 10.05
C ARG A 168 5.75 4.39 9.63
N ASP A 169 6.58 5.21 9.03
CA ASP A 169 6.31 6.57 8.58
C ASP A 169 5.68 6.67 7.18
N ALA A 170 5.40 5.53 6.55
CA ALA A 170 4.73 5.44 5.24
C ALA A 170 3.38 4.70 5.29
N VAL A 171 2.83 4.49 6.48
CA VAL A 171 1.50 3.94 6.71
C VAL A 171 0.73 4.84 7.68
N ALA A 172 -0.60 4.93 7.52
CA ALA A 172 -1.43 5.76 8.40
C ALA A 172 -2.72 5.05 8.84
N GLY A 173 -3.23 5.46 9.99
CA GLY A 173 -4.51 5.01 10.56
C GLY A 173 -5.05 6.01 11.57
N ILE A 174 -6.30 5.86 11.98
CA ILE A 174 -7.00 6.77 12.89
C ILE A 174 -7.68 6.01 14.03
N PRO A 175 -7.63 6.55 15.27
CA PRO A 175 -6.71 7.63 15.67
C PRO A 175 -5.23 7.20 15.58
N THR A 176 -4.31 8.15 15.55
CA THR A 176 -2.86 7.91 15.37
C THR A 176 -2.31 6.93 16.41
N GLU A 177 -2.74 7.06 17.69
CA GLU A 177 -2.30 6.19 18.78
C GLU A 177 -2.71 4.74 18.55
N TYR A 178 -3.90 4.50 17.99
CA TYR A 178 -4.36 3.16 17.64
C TYR A 178 -3.51 2.60 16.47
N GLY A 179 -3.22 3.42 15.46
CA GLY A 179 -2.34 3.03 14.37
C GLY A 179 -0.96 2.60 14.88
N ASN A 180 -0.35 3.38 15.78
CA ASN A 180 0.92 3.04 16.42
C ASN A 180 0.81 1.74 17.23
N ALA A 181 -0.27 1.53 17.98
CA ALA A 181 -0.49 0.30 18.72
C ALA A 181 -0.59 -0.94 17.81
N ILE A 182 -1.20 -0.82 16.63
CA ILE A 182 -1.24 -1.89 15.63
C ILE A 182 0.17 -2.21 15.11
N ILE A 183 0.99 -1.19 14.83
CA ILE A 183 2.39 -1.42 14.42
C ILE A 183 3.16 -2.15 15.53
N ASP A 184 3.08 -1.63 16.76
CA ASP A 184 3.91 -2.10 17.88
C ASP A 184 3.50 -3.49 18.39
N ASN A 185 2.21 -3.81 18.39
CA ASN A 185 1.70 -5.03 19.04
C ASN A 185 1.25 -6.11 18.04
N THR A 186 1.04 -5.75 16.76
CA THR A 186 0.55 -6.72 15.75
C THR A 186 1.55 -6.85 14.60
N LEU A 187 1.85 -5.75 13.91
CA LEU A 187 2.68 -5.83 12.70
C LEU A 187 4.13 -6.16 13.00
N SER A 188 4.66 -5.76 14.14
CA SER A 188 6.02 -6.10 14.60
C SER A 188 6.27 -7.61 14.77
N LEU A 189 5.19 -8.41 14.92
CA LEU A 189 5.28 -9.86 14.98
C LEU A 189 5.27 -10.53 13.59
N LEU A 190 4.84 -9.81 12.57
CA LEU A 190 4.59 -10.34 11.22
C LEU A 190 5.52 -9.74 10.16
N ALA A 191 6.04 -8.54 10.41
CA ALA A 191 6.80 -7.76 9.44
C ALA A 191 8.07 -7.17 10.05
N THR A 192 9.03 -6.86 9.21
CA THR A 192 10.17 -6.01 9.59
C THR A 192 9.70 -4.55 9.60
N ILE A 193 9.63 -3.96 10.78
CA ILE A 193 9.32 -2.53 10.94
C ILE A 193 10.61 -1.74 10.73
N THR A 194 10.54 -0.71 9.87
CA THR A 194 11.67 0.15 9.49
C THR A 194 11.17 1.59 9.30
N SER A 195 12.00 2.45 8.74
CA SER A 195 11.64 3.81 8.29
C SER A 195 11.83 3.95 6.79
N THR A 196 11.23 4.99 6.23
CA THR A 196 11.47 5.39 4.84
C THR A 196 12.94 5.70 4.60
N ASP A 197 13.61 6.40 5.52
CA ASP A 197 15.02 6.75 5.39
C ASP A 197 15.95 5.53 5.30
N GLU A 198 15.68 4.49 6.08
CA GLU A 198 16.45 3.24 6.02
C GLU A 198 16.29 2.53 4.66
N LEU A 199 15.09 2.53 4.08
CA LEU A 199 14.85 1.98 2.75
C LEU A 199 15.48 2.83 1.64
N LEU A 200 15.38 4.16 1.73
CA LEU A 200 16.06 5.08 0.81
C LEU A 200 17.56 4.88 0.82
N HIS A 201 18.16 4.77 2.01
CA HIS A 201 19.59 4.47 2.15
C HIS A 201 19.93 3.13 1.49
N THR A 202 19.14 2.09 1.76
CA THR A 202 19.35 0.75 1.20
C THR A 202 19.32 0.78 -0.32
N TRP A 203 18.31 1.39 -0.93
CA TRP A 203 18.14 1.39 -2.39
C TRP A 203 19.05 2.37 -3.12
N SER A 204 19.48 3.47 -2.49
CA SER A 204 20.44 4.40 -3.09
C SER A 204 21.82 3.76 -3.34
N GLN A 205 22.15 2.68 -2.65
CA GLN A 205 23.37 1.91 -2.89
C GLN A 205 23.27 0.99 -4.11
N HIS A 206 22.06 0.72 -4.60
CA HIS A 206 21.80 -0.11 -5.76
C HIS A 206 21.61 0.80 -6.98
N LYS A 207 22.69 1.07 -7.73
CA LYS A 207 22.55 1.66 -9.07
C LYS A 207 22.04 0.57 -9.98
N GLY A 208 20.82 0.73 -10.53
CA GLY A 208 20.26 -0.19 -11.49
C GLY A 208 21.28 -0.47 -12.60
N THR A 209 21.59 -1.72 -12.84
CA THR A 209 22.29 -2.14 -14.05
C THR A 209 21.34 -1.91 -15.20
N SER A 210 21.61 -0.89 -16.00
CA SER A 210 20.93 -0.56 -17.25
C SER A 210 21.03 -1.71 -18.24
#